data_e96642034e8e37a8d9a0f3b8c0d3db95
#
_entry.id   e96642034e8e37a8d9a0f3b8c0d3db95
#
_cell.length_a   1.000
_cell.length_b   1.000
_cell.length_c   1.000
_cell.angle_alpha   90.00
_cell.angle_beta   90.00
_cell.angle_gamma   90.00
#
_symmetry.space_group_name_H-M   'P 1'
#
loop_
_entity.id
_entity.type
_entity.pdbx_description
1 polymer ?
#
loop_
_entity_poly.entity_id
_entity_poly.type
_entity_poly.pdbx_seq_one_letter_code
_entity_poly.pdbx_strand_id
1 'polypeptide(L)'
;NFAAQSFWKDVLIRYFKKISAVIGLILIIIITVFAIIGPGMNDFSYSEQSLTQKNFAPRVKGLEKLGIFDGSEGMKTTTGTKKINYYEEKGLDDLYYWFGSDNFGRDIWTRTWSGARVSLIIAVAAAIIDMVIGMSYGLISGYFGGKVDMFMQRFLEVANGIPRLVIVTL
;
A
#
# COMPACT_ATOMS: atom_id res chain seq x y z
N ASN A 1 9.21 13.01 -46.04
CA ASN A 1 10.13 12.40 -45.07
C ASN A 1 9.33 11.98 -43.83
N PHE A 2 8.77 10.76 -43.86
CA PHE A 2 8.24 10.12 -42.65
C PHE A 2 9.46 9.63 -41.86
N ALA A 3 9.94 10.42 -40.90
CA ALA A 3 10.91 9.97 -39.94
C ALA A 3 10.21 8.86 -39.10
N ALA A 4 10.72 7.63 -39.21
CA ALA A 4 10.26 6.52 -38.38
C ALA A 4 10.52 6.88 -36.90
N GLN A 5 9.50 7.41 -36.24
CA GLN A 5 9.60 7.67 -34.80
C GLN A 5 9.65 6.32 -34.09
N SER A 6 10.65 6.15 -33.23
CA SER A 6 10.74 4.94 -32.42
C SER A 6 9.44 4.77 -31.63
N PHE A 7 8.81 3.60 -31.72
CA PHE A 7 7.59 3.23 -31.00
C PHE A 7 7.62 3.65 -29.53
N TRP A 8 8.72 3.38 -28.85
CA TRP A 8 8.90 3.72 -27.44
C TRP A 8 8.88 5.23 -27.17
N LYS A 9 9.45 6.03 -28.09
CA LYS A 9 9.45 7.49 -27.95
C LYS A 9 8.02 8.04 -28.07
N ASP A 10 7.23 7.55 -29.00
CA ASP A 10 5.83 7.98 -29.18
C ASP A 10 4.97 7.57 -27.96
N VAL A 11 5.14 6.36 -27.45
CA VAL A 11 4.46 5.88 -26.24
C VAL A 11 4.79 6.78 -25.04
N LEU A 12 6.06 7.08 -24.79
CA LEU A 12 6.48 7.95 -23.69
C LEU A 12 5.91 9.35 -23.82
N ILE A 13 5.98 9.94 -25.02
CA ILE A 13 5.43 11.29 -25.25
C ILE A 13 3.91 11.32 -24.97
N ARG A 14 3.17 10.32 -25.43
CA ARG A 14 1.72 10.22 -25.20
C ARG A 14 1.39 9.99 -23.72
N TYR A 15 2.21 9.20 -23.03
CA TYR A 15 2.06 8.93 -21.60
C TYR A 15 2.23 10.23 -20.79
N PHE A 16 3.31 10.97 -21.01
CA PHE A 16 3.59 12.20 -20.28
C PHE A 16 2.65 13.38 -20.64
N LYS A 17 1.94 13.32 -21.76
CA LYS A 17 0.88 14.28 -22.09
C LYS A 17 -0.39 14.09 -21.26
N LYS A 18 -0.59 12.92 -20.63
CA LYS A 18 -1.77 12.65 -19.79
C LYS A 18 -1.45 12.95 -18.34
N ILE A 19 -1.98 14.06 -17.82
CA ILE A 19 -1.75 14.51 -16.43
C ILE A 19 -2.12 13.43 -15.40
N SER A 20 -3.24 12.73 -15.60
CA SER A 20 -3.67 11.65 -14.70
C SER A 20 -2.68 10.48 -14.67
N ALA A 21 -2.04 10.14 -15.80
CA ALA A 21 -1.03 9.09 -15.87
C ALA A 21 0.25 9.50 -15.13
N VAL A 22 0.65 10.76 -15.28
CA VAL A 22 1.83 11.32 -14.59
C VAL A 22 1.59 11.35 -13.08
N ILE A 23 0.43 11.82 -12.63
CA ILE A 23 0.07 11.82 -11.20
C ILE A 23 0.09 10.40 -10.64
N GLY A 24 -0.51 9.42 -11.34
CA GLY A 24 -0.49 8.02 -10.93
C GLY A 24 0.93 7.46 -10.81
N LEU A 25 1.81 7.76 -11.77
CA LEU A 25 3.20 7.36 -11.72
C LEU A 25 3.94 7.94 -10.51
N ILE A 26 3.76 9.24 -10.26
CA ILE A 26 4.37 9.92 -9.11
C ILE A 26 3.91 9.29 -7.80
N LEU A 27 2.62 9.02 -7.64
CA LEU A 27 2.08 8.37 -6.45
C LEU A 27 2.68 6.97 -6.23
N ILE A 28 2.78 6.16 -7.29
CA ILE A 28 3.40 4.83 -7.22
C ILE A 28 4.87 4.94 -6.81
N ILE A 29 5.63 5.89 -7.38
CA ILE A 29 7.02 6.12 -7.03
C ILE A 29 7.15 6.50 -5.55
N ILE A 30 6.32 7.45 -5.07
CA ILE A 30 6.33 7.88 -3.67
C ILE A 30 6.05 6.70 -2.75
N ILE A 31 5.00 5.92 -3.00
CA ILE A 31 4.65 4.74 -2.19
C ILE A 31 5.79 3.72 -2.20
N THR A 32 6.39 3.47 -3.36
CA THR A 32 7.50 2.52 -3.49
C THR A 32 8.72 2.98 -2.70
N VAL A 33 9.08 4.25 -2.79
CA VAL A 33 10.19 4.84 -2.03
C VAL A 33 9.93 4.70 -0.52
N PHE A 34 8.74 5.09 -0.05
CA PHE A 34 8.40 4.93 1.37
C PHE A 34 8.30 3.47 1.81
N ALA A 35 7.87 2.55 0.96
CA ALA A 35 7.89 1.12 1.28
C ALA A 35 9.31 0.59 1.49
N ILE A 36 10.31 1.17 0.82
CA ILE A 36 11.73 0.76 0.94
C ILE A 36 12.39 1.43 2.15
N ILE A 37 12.26 2.75 2.30
CA ILE A 37 12.99 3.52 3.31
C ILE A 37 12.18 3.75 4.59
N GLY A 38 10.85 3.80 4.49
CA GLY A 38 9.94 4.18 5.57
C GLY A 38 10.12 3.40 6.88
N PRO A 39 10.29 2.05 6.85
CA PRO A 39 10.51 1.29 8.09
C PRO A 39 11.83 1.62 8.80
N GLY A 40 12.80 2.20 8.10
CA GLY A 40 14.09 2.61 8.68
C GLY A 40 14.17 4.11 9.00
N MET A 41 13.08 4.87 8.89
CA MET A 41 13.08 6.31 9.15
C MET A 41 12.90 6.65 10.62
N ASN A 42 12.48 5.71 11.44
CA ASN A 42 12.36 5.83 12.90
C ASN A 42 13.10 4.67 13.60
N ASP A 43 13.23 4.77 14.91
CA ASP A 43 13.98 3.81 15.72
C ASP A 43 13.16 2.57 16.13
N PHE A 44 11.91 2.44 15.63
CA PHE A 44 11.03 1.33 16.01
C PHE A 44 11.20 0.12 15.09
N SER A 45 11.26 -1.07 15.71
CA SER A 45 11.24 -2.33 14.97
C SER A 45 9.83 -2.81 14.66
N TYR A 46 9.65 -3.52 13.55
CA TYR A 46 8.37 -4.12 13.14
C TYR A 46 7.77 -5.05 14.22
N SER A 47 8.61 -5.78 14.94
CA SER A 47 8.21 -6.76 15.96
C SER A 47 8.13 -6.20 17.37
N GLU A 48 8.61 -4.97 17.59
CA GLU A 48 8.62 -4.34 18.89
C GLU A 48 7.21 -4.08 19.39
N GLN A 49 6.94 -4.46 20.64
CA GLN A 49 5.64 -4.30 21.30
C GLN A 49 5.83 -3.73 22.70
N SER A 50 5.02 -2.73 23.05
CA SER A 50 5.02 -2.15 24.36
C SER A 50 3.59 -1.95 24.87
N LEU A 51 3.14 -2.86 25.73
CA LEU A 51 1.78 -2.81 26.29
C LEU A 51 1.48 -1.54 27.09
N THR A 52 2.52 -0.84 27.53
CA THR A 52 2.41 0.46 28.22
C THR A 52 2.15 1.62 27.28
N GLN A 53 2.41 1.43 25.97
CA GLN A 53 2.33 2.47 24.93
C GLN A 53 1.18 2.22 23.94
N LYS A 54 0.09 1.59 24.42
CA LYS A 54 -1.10 1.27 23.62
C LYS A 54 -1.84 2.53 23.21
N ASN A 55 -2.29 2.56 21.95
CA ASN A 55 -3.19 3.57 21.43
C ASN A 55 -2.69 5.01 21.64
N PHE A 56 -1.38 5.23 21.55
CA PHE A 56 -0.86 6.58 21.60
C PHE A 56 -1.25 7.33 20.32
N ALA A 57 -1.70 8.56 20.48
CA ALA A 57 -2.04 9.44 19.37
C ALA A 57 -0.79 9.83 18.57
N PRO A 58 -0.93 10.19 17.27
CA PRO A 58 0.19 10.62 16.45
C PRO A 58 0.94 11.81 17.06
N ARG A 59 2.28 11.67 17.17
CA ARG A 59 3.17 12.74 17.67
C ARG A 59 4.38 12.85 16.76
N VAL A 60 4.62 14.08 16.24
CA VAL A 60 5.74 14.35 15.34
C VAL A 60 6.58 15.49 15.89
N LYS A 61 7.87 15.25 16.06
CA LYS A 61 8.82 16.23 16.60
C LYS A 61 8.79 17.53 15.78
N GLY A 62 8.54 18.64 16.45
CA GLY A 62 8.48 19.97 15.84
C GLY A 62 7.07 20.40 15.41
N LEU A 63 6.18 19.50 14.96
CA LEU A 63 4.79 19.82 14.63
C LEU A 63 3.90 19.94 15.86
N GLU A 64 4.26 19.32 16.97
CA GLU A 64 3.59 19.43 18.27
C GLU A 64 3.43 20.89 18.73
N LYS A 65 4.42 21.76 18.43
CA LYS A 65 4.38 23.19 18.76
C LYS A 65 3.30 23.96 18.00
N LEU A 66 2.85 23.43 16.86
CA LEU A 66 1.78 24.00 16.06
C LEU A 66 0.39 23.48 16.47
N GLY A 67 0.32 22.58 17.46
CA GLY A 67 -0.91 21.93 17.90
C GLY A 67 -1.44 20.88 16.90
N ILE A 68 -0.59 20.46 15.96
CA ILE A 68 -0.88 19.41 14.97
C ILE A 68 0.04 18.23 15.29
N PHE A 69 -0.54 17.03 15.45
CA PHE A 69 0.22 15.83 15.85
C PHE A 69 1.02 16.04 17.15
N ASP A 70 0.33 16.62 18.16
CA ASP A 70 0.88 16.91 19.49
C ASP A 70 0.86 15.71 20.45
N GLY A 71 0.31 14.57 19.99
CA GLY A 71 0.16 13.36 20.81
C GLY A 71 -1.04 13.40 21.74
N SER A 72 -1.90 14.41 21.66
CA SER A 72 -3.09 14.51 22.47
C SER A 72 -4.30 13.85 21.80
N GLU A 73 -5.14 13.19 22.60
CA GLU A 73 -6.40 12.63 22.18
C GLU A 73 -7.58 13.33 22.88
N GLY A 74 -8.62 13.61 22.12
CA GLY A 74 -9.85 14.20 22.66
C GLY A 74 -10.77 13.13 23.25
N MET A 75 -10.76 12.96 24.57
CA MET A 75 -11.67 12.07 25.26
C MET A 75 -12.99 12.79 25.57
N LYS A 76 -14.11 12.24 25.09
CA LYS A 76 -15.45 12.74 25.43
C LYS A 76 -15.77 12.38 26.88
N THR A 77 -15.94 13.39 27.71
CA THR A 77 -16.38 13.27 29.12
C THR A 77 -17.81 13.83 29.23
N THR A 78 -18.53 13.45 30.26
CA THR A 78 -19.91 13.93 30.55
C THR A 78 -20.03 15.47 30.61
N THR A 79 -18.91 16.16 30.85
CA THR A 79 -18.82 17.63 30.96
C THR A 79 -18.19 18.31 29.74
N GLY A 80 -17.79 17.56 28.68
CA GLY A 80 -17.16 18.10 27.48
C GLY A 80 -16.02 17.23 26.95
N THR A 81 -15.27 17.75 25.99
CA THR A 81 -14.07 17.06 25.44
C THR A 81 -12.84 17.48 26.21
N LYS A 82 -12.20 16.57 26.93
CA LYS A 82 -10.91 16.80 27.58
C LYS A 82 -9.79 16.26 26.67
N LYS A 83 -8.77 17.08 26.41
CA LYS A 83 -7.54 16.62 25.74
C LYS A 83 -6.67 15.91 26.76
N ILE A 84 -6.25 14.69 26.45
CA ILE A 84 -5.33 13.88 27.26
C ILE A 84 -4.10 13.61 26.40
N ASN A 85 -2.93 13.85 26.96
CA ASN A 85 -1.65 13.52 26.35
C ASN A 85 -1.01 12.36 27.15
N TYR A 86 -1.13 11.15 26.62
CA TYR A 86 -0.61 9.95 27.27
C TYR A 86 0.93 9.92 27.35
N TYR A 87 1.63 10.69 26.50
CA TYR A 87 3.10 10.79 26.55
C TYR A 87 3.55 11.51 27.82
N GLU A 88 2.92 12.64 28.15
CA GLU A 88 3.19 13.40 29.35
C GLU A 88 2.75 12.64 30.61
N GLU A 89 1.57 12.03 30.59
CA GLU A 89 1.04 11.26 31.73
C GLU A 89 1.96 10.11 32.14
N LYS A 90 2.65 9.50 31.14
CA LYS A 90 3.55 8.36 31.37
C LYS A 90 5.04 8.73 31.40
N GLY A 91 5.37 10.03 31.31
CA GLY A 91 6.76 10.50 31.32
C GLY A 91 7.59 10.04 30.12
N LEU A 92 6.95 9.93 28.95
CA LEU A 92 7.56 9.47 27.69
C LEU A 92 7.72 10.63 26.70
N ASP A 93 8.27 11.76 27.17
CA ASP A 93 8.35 13.00 26.40
C ASP A 93 9.25 12.91 25.17
N ASP A 94 10.24 12.03 25.17
CA ASP A 94 11.17 11.83 24.06
C ASP A 94 10.66 10.81 23.02
N LEU A 95 9.45 10.26 23.19
CA LEU A 95 8.88 9.26 22.33
C LEU A 95 8.00 9.90 21.24
N TYR A 96 8.20 9.52 19.98
CA TYR A 96 7.49 10.09 18.85
C TYR A 96 6.96 9.00 17.92
N TYR A 97 5.69 8.64 18.06
CA TYR A 97 4.97 7.78 17.14
C TYR A 97 4.33 8.63 16.04
N TRP A 98 4.90 8.67 14.86
CA TRP A 98 4.43 9.55 13.77
C TRP A 98 2.99 9.30 13.35
N PHE A 99 2.57 8.05 13.29
CA PHE A 99 1.18 7.64 13.04
C PHE A 99 0.47 7.10 14.27
N GLY A 100 1.06 7.28 15.44
CA GLY A 100 0.56 6.69 16.68
C GLY A 100 0.96 5.23 16.85
N SER A 101 0.42 4.60 17.89
CA SER A 101 0.62 3.18 18.19
C SER A 101 -0.70 2.41 18.17
N ASP A 102 -0.62 1.10 17.93
CA ASP A 102 -1.77 0.20 17.90
C ASP A 102 -2.13 -0.33 19.31
N ASN A 103 -3.14 -1.24 19.36
CA ASN A 103 -3.60 -1.88 20.60
C ASN A 103 -2.53 -2.72 21.32
N PHE A 104 -1.40 -3.01 20.68
CA PHE A 104 -0.26 -3.73 21.23
C PHE A 104 0.93 -2.82 21.50
N GLY A 105 0.77 -1.49 21.30
CA GLY A 105 1.82 -0.51 21.45
C GLY A 105 2.91 -0.58 20.37
N ARG A 106 2.56 -1.07 19.18
CA ARG A 106 3.47 -1.17 18.03
C ARG A 106 3.36 0.09 17.18
N ASP A 107 4.49 0.53 16.62
CA ASP A 107 4.52 1.71 15.74
C ASP A 107 3.74 1.47 14.43
N ILE A 108 2.73 2.31 14.19
CA ILE A 108 1.87 2.19 13.01
C ILE A 108 2.63 2.62 11.74
N TRP A 109 3.54 3.59 11.80
CA TRP A 109 4.35 4.03 10.67
C TRP A 109 5.18 2.88 10.09
N THR A 110 6.01 2.26 10.95
CA THR A 110 6.88 1.13 10.57
C THR A 110 6.07 -0.03 10.00
N ARG A 111 4.92 -0.33 10.62
CA ARG A 111 4.04 -1.42 10.18
C ARG A 111 3.36 -1.11 8.84
N THR A 112 2.92 0.11 8.63
CA THR A 112 2.29 0.54 7.37
C THR A 112 3.25 0.37 6.20
N TRP A 113 4.47 0.88 6.32
CA TRP A 113 5.43 0.80 5.22
C TRP A 113 6.03 -0.59 5.04
N SER A 114 6.19 -1.37 6.11
CA SER A 114 6.55 -2.78 6.00
C SER A 114 5.46 -3.59 5.30
N GLY A 115 4.19 -3.36 5.63
CA GLY A 115 3.04 -3.97 4.95
C GLY A 115 2.95 -3.56 3.48
N ALA A 116 3.16 -2.27 3.17
CA ALA A 116 3.21 -1.77 1.79
C ALA A 116 4.30 -2.46 0.96
N ARG A 117 5.48 -2.71 1.53
CA ARG A 117 6.56 -3.47 0.87
C ARG A 117 6.11 -4.87 0.47
N VAL A 118 5.50 -5.60 1.39
CA VAL A 118 4.98 -6.96 1.11
C VAL A 118 3.90 -6.91 0.04
N SER A 119 2.96 -5.96 0.14
CA SER A 119 1.90 -5.77 -0.86
C SER A 119 2.43 -5.46 -2.25
N LEU A 120 3.45 -4.61 -2.36
CA LEU A 120 4.09 -4.30 -3.65
C LEU A 120 4.80 -5.52 -4.26
N ILE A 121 5.49 -6.32 -3.45
CA ILE A 121 6.15 -7.55 -3.92
C ILE A 121 5.10 -8.52 -4.46
N ILE A 122 4.00 -8.72 -3.73
CA ILE A 122 2.91 -9.59 -4.16
C ILE A 122 2.26 -9.06 -5.44
N ALA A 123 2.02 -7.75 -5.53
CA ALA A 123 1.43 -7.12 -6.73
C ALA A 123 2.29 -7.32 -7.97
N VAL A 124 3.61 -7.12 -7.86
CA VAL A 124 4.55 -7.33 -8.98
C VAL A 124 4.60 -8.82 -9.36
N ALA A 125 4.68 -9.71 -8.38
CA ALA A 125 4.68 -11.16 -8.65
C ALA A 125 3.39 -11.60 -9.34
N ALA A 126 2.22 -11.17 -8.85
CA ALA A 126 0.93 -11.44 -9.47
C ALA A 126 0.86 -10.90 -10.91
N ALA A 127 1.29 -9.65 -11.13
CA ALA A 127 1.29 -9.05 -12.46
C ALA A 127 2.18 -9.81 -13.47
N ILE A 128 3.34 -10.31 -13.03
CA ILE A 128 4.21 -11.14 -13.88
C ILE A 128 3.53 -12.47 -14.22
N ILE A 129 2.94 -13.13 -13.24
CA ILE A 129 2.23 -14.40 -13.43
C ILE A 129 1.05 -14.20 -14.40
N ASP A 130 0.23 -13.19 -14.17
CA ASP A 130 -0.91 -12.86 -15.02
C ASP A 130 -0.47 -12.51 -16.45
N MET A 131 0.62 -11.77 -16.61
CA MET A 131 1.17 -11.45 -17.92
C MET A 131 1.63 -12.71 -18.65
N VAL A 132 2.39 -13.59 -17.99
CA VAL A 132 2.92 -14.82 -18.63
C VAL A 132 1.80 -15.79 -18.96
N ILE A 133 0.94 -16.11 -18.00
CA ILE A 133 -0.14 -17.08 -18.17
C ILE A 133 -1.25 -16.52 -19.07
N GLY A 134 -1.73 -15.32 -18.76
CA GLY A 134 -2.86 -14.70 -19.48
C GLY A 134 -2.50 -14.38 -20.93
N MET A 135 -1.29 -13.83 -21.18
CA MET A 135 -0.84 -13.55 -22.52
C MET A 135 -0.63 -14.84 -23.33
N SER A 136 0.01 -15.87 -22.75
CA SER A 136 0.19 -17.17 -23.40
C SER A 136 -1.15 -17.81 -23.71
N TYR A 137 -2.07 -17.80 -22.78
CA TYR A 137 -3.41 -18.34 -22.95
C TYR A 137 -4.18 -17.60 -24.06
N GLY A 138 -4.18 -16.28 -24.02
CA GLY A 138 -4.83 -15.45 -25.03
C GLY A 138 -4.22 -15.60 -26.43
N LEU A 139 -2.89 -15.71 -26.53
CA LEU A 139 -2.21 -15.93 -27.82
C LEU A 139 -2.53 -17.29 -28.41
N ILE A 140 -2.55 -18.36 -27.62
CA ILE A 140 -2.91 -19.72 -28.09
C ILE A 140 -4.37 -19.73 -28.56
N SER A 141 -5.28 -19.20 -27.74
CA SER A 141 -6.70 -19.12 -28.08
C SER A 141 -6.93 -18.33 -29.39
N GLY A 142 -6.32 -17.14 -29.51
CA GLY A 142 -6.46 -16.30 -30.69
C GLY A 142 -5.77 -16.85 -31.94
N TYR A 143 -4.61 -17.52 -31.79
CA TYR A 143 -3.89 -18.09 -32.92
C TYR A 143 -4.60 -19.31 -33.56
N PHE A 144 -5.02 -20.26 -32.73
CA PHE A 144 -5.67 -21.48 -33.21
C PHE A 144 -7.16 -21.28 -33.50
N GLY A 145 -7.84 -20.41 -32.75
CA GLY A 145 -9.26 -20.11 -32.96
C GLY A 145 -10.20 -21.32 -32.88
N GLY A 146 -11.43 -21.15 -33.38
CA GLY A 146 -12.40 -22.23 -33.61
C GLY A 146 -12.62 -23.13 -32.38
N LYS A 147 -12.37 -24.45 -32.51
CA LYS A 147 -12.61 -25.43 -31.46
C LYS A 147 -11.67 -25.27 -30.27
N VAL A 148 -10.43 -24.82 -30.49
CA VAL A 148 -9.45 -24.58 -29.43
C VAL A 148 -9.89 -23.40 -28.57
N ASP A 149 -10.25 -22.30 -29.20
CA ASP A 149 -10.76 -21.11 -28.49
C ASP A 149 -12.03 -21.45 -27.71
N MET A 150 -12.99 -22.16 -28.33
CA MET A 150 -14.22 -22.59 -27.64
C MET A 150 -13.93 -23.44 -26.41
N PHE A 151 -13.02 -24.40 -26.50
CA PHE A 151 -12.65 -25.26 -25.36
C PHE A 151 -11.97 -24.44 -24.26
N MET A 152 -11.03 -23.56 -24.61
CA MET A 152 -10.34 -22.71 -23.68
C MET A 152 -11.29 -21.73 -22.96
N GLN A 153 -12.26 -21.15 -23.69
CA GLN A 153 -13.27 -20.28 -23.06
C GLN A 153 -14.17 -21.06 -22.10
N ARG A 154 -14.60 -22.27 -22.44
CA ARG A 154 -15.39 -23.13 -21.54
C ARG A 154 -14.62 -23.49 -20.26
N PHE A 155 -13.32 -23.74 -20.39
CA PHE A 155 -12.49 -23.99 -19.23
C PHE A 155 -12.44 -22.76 -18.29
N LEU A 156 -12.29 -21.55 -18.84
CA LEU A 156 -12.32 -20.31 -18.06
C LEU A 156 -13.69 -20.08 -17.39
N GLU A 157 -14.79 -20.36 -18.10
CA GLU A 157 -16.14 -20.26 -17.53
C GLU A 157 -16.31 -21.17 -16.30
N VAL A 158 -15.86 -22.43 -16.40
CA VAL A 158 -15.90 -23.38 -15.28
C VAL A 158 -15.01 -22.89 -14.13
N ALA A 159 -13.79 -22.47 -14.41
CA ALA A 159 -12.87 -21.96 -13.39
C ALA A 159 -13.41 -20.70 -12.69
N ASN A 160 -14.03 -19.77 -13.44
CA ASN A 160 -14.66 -18.58 -12.87
C ASN A 160 -15.99 -18.88 -12.15
N GLY A 161 -16.63 -20.01 -12.42
CA GLY A 161 -17.84 -20.48 -11.73
C GLY A 161 -17.58 -20.90 -10.27
N ILE A 162 -16.33 -21.16 -9.90
CA ILE A 162 -15.98 -21.50 -8.52
C ILE A 162 -15.92 -20.22 -7.67
N PRO A 163 -16.71 -20.11 -6.59
CA PRO A 163 -16.66 -18.94 -5.71
C PRO A 163 -15.24 -18.71 -5.14
N ARG A 164 -14.68 -17.51 -5.35
CA ARG A 164 -13.32 -17.20 -4.91
C ARG A 164 -13.08 -17.45 -3.42
N LEU A 165 -14.11 -17.22 -2.59
CA LEU A 165 -14.03 -17.47 -1.15
C LEU A 165 -13.77 -18.95 -0.83
N VAL A 166 -14.32 -19.89 -1.64
CA VAL A 166 -14.09 -21.32 -1.45
C VAL A 166 -12.64 -21.70 -1.74
N ILE A 167 -12.04 -21.09 -2.78
CA ILE A 167 -10.62 -21.32 -3.14
C ILE A 167 -9.67 -20.78 -2.06
N VAL A 168 -10.02 -19.66 -1.44
CA VAL A 168 -9.14 -18.99 -0.44
C VAL A 168 -9.23 -19.69 0.93
N THR A 169 -10.34 -20.40 1.22
CA THR A 169 -10.57 -21.06 2.51
C THR A 169 -10.15 -22.54 2.54
N LEU A 170 -9.81 -23.12 1.40
CA LEU A 170 -9.24 -24.46 1.25
C LEU A 170 -7.71 -24.42 1.31
#